data_e351e2eed7a0bf9b2465d56166ede367
#
_entry.id   e351e2eed7a0bf9b2465d56166ede367
#
_cell.length_a   1.000
_cell.length_b   1.000
_cell.length_c   1.000
_cell.angle_alpha   90.00
_cell.angle_beta   90.00
_cell.angle_gamma   90.00
#
_symmetry.space_group_name_H-M   'P 1'
#
loop_
_entity.id
_entity.type
_entity.pdbx_description
1 polymer ?
#
loop_
_entity_poly.entity_id
_entity_poly.type
_entity_poly.pdbx_seq_one_letter_code
_entity_poly.pdbx_strand_id
1 'polypeptide(L)'
;MSDDLSVVRSFYGANVQSVGPSFSALGWYTPETQRLRFEVFQLLGDFDGTQVLDCGCGLGDFFRFLLEKKYAGVHYSGLDVMPEFIAEARKRFQDHGNAEFYSQGWMDWQTPVDWVLCSGALNLKQLDPYQYVETQLKKFLSLARKGVAVNFLSRHGEPQDPDQLFYYYDPNKILEIAFKVTPHVALHHDYLPNDFTLFLYPG
;
A
#
# COMPACT_ATOMS: atom_id res chain seq x y z
N MET A 1 14.12 0.28 -15.43
CA MET A 1 14.17 1.64 -14.87
C MET A 1 14.18 1.48 -13.36
N SER A 2 15.20 2.00 -12.66
CA SER A 2 15.17 2.03 -11.20
C SER A 2 14.05 2.98 -10.79
N ASP A 3 13.16 2.54 -9.90
CA ASP A 3 12.20 3.43 -9.26
C ASP A 3 12.97 4.61 -8.68
N ASP A 4 12.60 5.82 -9.05
CA ASP A 4 13.21 7.01 -8.45
C ASP A 4 12.64 7.20 -7.04
N LEU A 5 13.25 6.51 -6.09
CA LEU A 5 12.90 6.60 -4.67
C LEU A 5 13.36 7.91 -4.01
N SER A 6 14.01 8.81 -4.77
CA SER A 6 14.51 10.08 -4.22
C SER A 6 13.37 10.98 -3.73
N VAL A 7 12.26 11.06 -4.47
CA VAL A 7 11.06 11.81 -4.08
C VAL A 7 10.45 11.24 -2.82
N VAL A 8 10.31 9.91 -2.75
CA VAL A 8 9.76 9.20 -1.58
C VAL A 8 10.61 9.46 -0.34
N ARG A 9 11.92 9.26 -0.44
CA ARG A 9 12.86 9.48 0.67
C ARG A 9 12.95 10.94 1.09
N SER A 10 12.86 11.89 0.16
CA SER A 10 12.85 13.32 0.48
C SER A 10 11.61 13.69 1.27
N PHE A 11 10.42 13.28 0.82
CA PHE A 11 9.15 13.59 1.48
C PHE A 11 9.06 12.97 2.88
N TYR A 12 9.18 11.65 2.98
CA TYR A 12 9.06 10.97 4.26
C TYR A 12 10.25 11.25 5.19
N GLY A 13 11.46 11.46 4.65
CA GLY A 13 12.63 11.85 5.43
C GLY A 13 12.46 13.19 6.12
N ALA A 14 11.91 14.20 5.43
CA ALA A 14 11.58 15.49 6.03
C ALA A 14 10.53 15.36 7.14
N ASN A 15 9.48 14.55 6.91
CA ASN A 15 8.46 14.30 7.93
C ASN A 15 9.04 13.61 9.17
N VAL A 16 9.86 12.57 8.98
CA VAL A 16 10.52 11.86 10.10
C VAL A 16 11.45 12.78 10.89
N GLN A 17 12.19 13.66 10.21
CA GLN A 17 13.02 14.67 10.90
C GLN A 17 12.20 15.64 11.73
N SER A 18 10.99 15.98 11.28
CA SER A 18 10.12 16.95 11.97
C SER A 18 9.39 16.35 13.16
N VAL A 19 8.80 15.15 13.04
CA VAL A 19 7.87 14.58 14.02
C VAL A 19 8.23 13.16 14.48
N GLY A 20 9.41 12.67 14.09
CA GLY A 20 9.82 11.28 14.34
C GLY A 20 9.03 10.25 13.50
N PRO A 21 9.37 8.95 13.63
CA PRO A 21 8.65 7.88 12.94
C PRO A 21 7.29 7.63 13.62
N SER A 22 6.31 8.46 13.28
CA SER A 22 4.96 8.50 13.87
C SER A 22 3.89 8.46 12.79
N PHE A 23 2.63 8.31 13.19
CA PHE A 23 1.48 8.38 12.27
C PHE A 23 1.49 9.67 11.43
N SER A 24 1.82 10.80 12.05
CA SER A 24 1.90 12.10 11.37
C SER A 24 2.97 12.15 10.28
N ALA A 25 4.03 11.32 10.39
CA ALA A 25 5.07 11.25 9.37
C ALA A 25 4.65 10.46 8.13
N LEU A 26 3.60 9.62 8.21
CA LEU A 26 3.11 8.79 7.10
C LEU A 26 2.31 9.57 6.04
N GLY A 27 1.99 10.84 6.30
CA GLY A 27 1.21 11.66 5.37
C GLY A 27 -0.29 11.32 5.29
N TRP A 28 -0.82 10.56 6.27
CA TRP A 28 -2.24 10.28 6.38
C TRP A 28 -3.00 11.48 6.96
N TYR A 29 -4.22 11.70 6.46
CA TYR A 29 -5.07 12.78 6.96
C TYR A 29 -5.59 12.46 8.37
N THR A 30 -6.22 11.28 8.54
CA THR A 30 -6.66 10.79 9.85
C THR A 30 -6.48 9.27 9.98
N PRO A 31 -6.40 8.73 11.23
CA PRO A 31 -6.41 7.28 11.45
C PRO A 31 -7.68 6.60 10.93
N GLU A 32 -8.82 7.28 10.97
CA GLU A 32 -10.12 6.76 10.52
C GLU A 32 -10.12 6.54 9.00
N THR A 33 -9.58 7.49 8.22
CA THR A 33 -9.50 7.34 6.76
C THR A 33 -8.52 6.23 6.36
N GLN A 34 -7.41 6.06 7.08
CA GLN A 34 -6.51 4.93 6.89
C GLN A 34 -7.24 3.61 7.17
N ARG A 35 -7.98 3.54 8.30
CA ARG A 35 -8.71 2.34 8.71
C ARG A 35 -9.78 1.93 7.70
N LEU A 36 -10.53 2.88 7.13
CA LEU A 36 -11.52 2.59 6.07
C LEU A 36 -10.89 1.90 4.87
N ARG A 37 -9.69 2.30 4.43
CA ARG A 37 -8.96 1.62 3.35
C ARG A 37 -8.61 0.18 3.71
N PHE A 38 -8.21 -0.06 4.95
CA PHE A 38 -7.93 -1.41 5.45
C PHE A 38 -9.19 -2.28 5.51
N GLU A 39 -10.35 -1.70 5.86
CA GLU A 39 -11.63 -2.40 5.84
C GLU A 39 -12.04 -2.80 4.43
N VAL A 40 -11.80 -1.94 3.43
CA VAL A 40 -12.04 -2.27 2.02
C VAL A 40 -11.12 -3.41 1.57
N PHE A 41 -9.86 -3.45 2.01
CA PHE A 41 -8.95 -4.56 1.68
C PHE A 41 -9.47 -5.93 2.12
N GLN A 42 -10.32 -6.01 3.14
CA GLN A 42 -10.95 -7.28 3.55
C GLN A 42 -11.87 -7.88 2.47
N LEU A 43 -12.33 -7.09 1.51
CA LEU A 43 -13.11 -7.60 0.37
C LEU A 43 -12.28 -8.49 -0.57
N LEU A 44 -10.95 -8.43 -0.47
CA LEU A 44 -10.03 -9.28 -1.23
C LEU A 44 -10.21 -10.77 -0.88
N GLY A 45 -10.42 -11.08 0.42
CA GLY A 45 -10.62 -12.44 0.90
C GLY A 45 -10.27 -12.62 2.38
N ASP A 46 -10.20 -13.87 2.81
CA ASP A 46 -9.79 -14.24 4.16
C ASP A 46 -8.26 -14.23 4.27
N PHE A 47 -7.75 -13.51 5.27
CA PHE A 47 -6.32 -13.41 5.56
C PHE A 47 -5.81 -14.47 6.54
N ASP A 48 -6.69 -15.17 7.27
CA ASP A 48 -6.23 -16.13 8.27
C ASP A 48 -5.53 -17.33 7.64
N GLY A 49 -4.40 -17.72 8.21
CA GLY A 49 -3.57 -18.81 7.69
C GLY A 49 -2.90 -18.51 6.33
N THR A 50 -2.88 -17.26 5.89
CA THR A 50 -2.31 -16.86 4.58
C THR A 50 -1.03 -16.04 4.71
N GLN A 51 -0.31 -15.93 3.58
CA GLN A 51 0.86 -15.07 3.44
C GLN A 51 0.47 -13.72 2.85
N VAL A 52 0.77 -12.63 3.55
CA VAL A 52 0.47 -11.26 3.15
C VAL A 52 1.76 -10.46 2.96
N LEU A 53 1.89 -9.81 1.81
CA LEU A 53 2.94 -8.82 1.53
C LEU A 53 2.31 -7.42 1.51
N ASP A 54 2.77 -6.54 2.39
CA ASP A 54 2.35 -5.15 2.47
C ASP A 54 3.44 -4.23 1.92
N CYS A 55 3.19 -3.65 0.76
CA CYS A 55 4.12 -2.81 0.01
C CYS A 55 3.94 -1.33 0.40
N GLY A 56 4.92 -0.75 1.10
CA GLY A 56 4.81 0.55 1.74
C GLY A 56 4.11 0.44 3.10
N CYS A 57 4.53 -0.52 3.92
CA CYS A 57 3.86 -0.86 5.18
C CYS A 57 3.97 0.23 6.27
N GLY A 58 4.85 1.21 6.09
CA GLY A 58 5.11 2.26 7.07
C GLY A 58 5.43 1.67 8.45
N LEU A 59 4.59 2.00 9.42
CA LEU A 59 4.75 1.59 10.82
C LEU A 59 4.09 0.23 11.15
N GLY A 60 3.64 -0.52 10.13
CA GLY A 60 2.96 -1.80 10.29
C GLY A 60 1.49 -1.67 10.74
N ASP A 61 0.83 -0.56 10.41
CA ASP A 61 -0.54 -0.29 10.86
C ASP A 61 -1.55 -1.29 10.28
N PHE A 62 -1.32 -1.82 9.07
CA PHE A 62 -2.17 -2.88 8.53
C PHE A 62 -2.02 -4.20 9.31
N PHE A 63 -0.81 -4.54 9.74
CA PHE A 63 -0.63 -5.72 10.60
C PHE A 63 -1.37 -5.58 11.93
N ARG A 64 -1.31 -4.40 12.57
CA ARG A 64 -2.12 -4.11 13.77
C ARG A 64 -3.61 -4.31 13.49
N PHE A 65 -4.12 -3.81 12.37
CA PHE A 65 -5.50 -4.00 11.95
C PHE A 65 -5.88 -5.49 11.82
N LEU A 66 -5.00 -6.32 11.23
CA LEU A 66 -5.22 -7.77 11.13
C LEU A 66 -5.31 -8.44 12.50
N LEU A 67 -4.47 -8.03 13.46
CA LEU A 67 -4.54 -8.53 14.84
C LEU A 67 -5.85 -8.13 15.53
N GLU A 68 -6.31 -6.88 15.37
CA GLU A 68 -7.60 -6.41 15.88
C GLU A 68 -8.78 -7.20 15.30
N LYS A 69 -8.70 -7.60 14.03
CA LYS A 69 -9.70 -8.45 13.34
C LYS A 69 -9.55 -9.94 13.65
N LYS A 70 -8.57 -10.31 14.50
CA LYS A 70 -8.31 -11.69 14.95
C LYS A 70 -7.82 -12.66 13.87
N TYR A 71 -7.14 -12.14 12.84
CA TYR A 71 -6.42 -12.96 11.85
C TYR A 71 -5.09 -13.46 12.46
N ALA A 72 -5.17 -14.31 13.49
CA ALA A 72 -4.00 -14.73 14.26
C ALA A 72 -3.04 -15.66 13.48
N GLY A 73 -3.55 -16.37 12.48
CA GLY A 73 -2.77 -17.29 11.64
C GLY A 73 -2.07 -16.62 10.44
N VAL A 74 -2.21 -15.31 10.25
CA VAL A 74 -1.58 -14.61 9.13
C VAL A 74 -0.06 -14.62 9.25
N HIS A 75 0.64 -14.85 8.13
CA HIS A 75 2.09 -14.64 7.99
C HIS A 75 2.31 -13.33 7.24
N TYR A 76 2.75 -12.30 7.94
CA TYR A 76 2.85 -10.95 7.42
C TYR A 76 4.30 -10.57 7.08
N SER A 77 4.52 -10.01 5.88
CA SER A 77 5.76 -9.40 5.45
C SER A 77 5.51 -7.94 5.07
N GLY A 78 6.06 -7.00 5.83
CA GLY A 78 5.96 -5.56 5.56
C GLY A 78 7.22 -5.02 4.91
N LEU A 79 7.10 -4.33 3.78
CA LEU A 79 8.20 -3.66 3.09
C LEU A 79 8.03 -2.15 3.12
N ASP A 80 9.09 -1.43 3.47
CA ASP A 80 9.16 0.02 3.31
C ASP A 80 10.61 0.44 3.02
N VAL A 81 10.76 1.50 2.23
CA VAL A 81 12.09 2.04 1.88
C VAL A 81 12.66 2.98 2.93
N MET A 82 11.85 3.35 3.94
CA MET A 82 12.25 4.20 5.06
C MET A 82 12.71 3.34 6.23
N PRO A 83 14.03 3.28 6.53
CA PRO A 83 14.55 2.43 7.60
C PRO A 83 14.04 2.83 8.98
N GLU A 84 13.70 4.10 9.19
CA GLU A 84 13.15 4.61 10.44
C GLU A 84 11.75 4.04 10.72
N PHE A 85 10.90 3.92 9.68
CA PHE A 85 9.58 3.30 9.80
C PHE A 85 9.71 1.81 10.12
N ILE A 86 10.62 1.12 9.44
CA ILE A 86 10.87 -0.31 9.68
C ILE A 86 11.42 -0.57 11.07
N ALA A 87 12.34 0.28 11.55
CA ALA A 87 12.85 0.16 12.93
C ALA A 87 11.73 0.30 13.97
N GLU A 88 10.84 1.26 13.78
CA GLU A 88 9.68 1.45 14.66
C GLU A 88 8.67 0.29 14.54
N ALA A 89 8.37 -0.19 13.32
CA ALA A 89 7.48 -1.35 13.10
C ALA A 89 8.01 -2.60 13.80
N ARG A 90 9.31 -2.91 13.64
CA ARG A 90 9.96 -4.03 14.34
C ARG A 90 9.84 -3.92 15.86
N LYS A 91 10.03 -2.72 16.41
CA LYS A 91 9.89 -2.46 17.84
C LYS A 91 8.45 -2.67 18.31
N ARG A 92 7.45 -2.18 17.54
CA ARG A 92 6.02 -2.30 17.87
C ARG A 92 5.55 -3.76 17.93
N PHE A 93 6.09 -4.59 17.04
CA PHE A 93 5.63 -5.96 16.84
C PHE A 93 6.69 -7.01 17.18
N GLN A 94 7.66 -6.68 18.03
CA GLN A 94 8.76 -7.57 18.42
C GLN A 94 8.31 -8.91 19.04
N ASP A 95 7.12 -8.90 19.67
CA ASP A 95 6.56 -10.09 20.33
C ASP A 95 5.65 -10.92 19.40
N HIS A 96 5.54 -10.54 18.12
CA HIS A 96 4.73 -11.23 17.12
C HIS A 96 5.63 -11.99 16.13
N GLY A 97 5.82 -13.31 16.37
CA GLY A 97 6.69 -14.15 15.54
C GLY A 97 6.17 -14.46 14.12
N ASN A 98 4.96 -14.00 13.79
CA ASN A 98 4.32 -14.16 12.49
C ASN A 98 4.35 -12.90 11.62
N ALA A 99 5.12 -11.86 12.02
CA ALA A 99 5.32 -10.63 11.26
C ALA A 99 6.81 -10.33 11.09
N GLU A 100 7.21 -10.03 9.87
CA GLU A 100 8.56 -9.62 9.52
C GLU A 100 8.52 -8.29 8.76
N PHE A 101 9.49 -7.41 9.01
CA PHE A 101 9.57 -6.08 8.42
C PHE A 101 10.93 -5.85 7.77
N TYR A 102 10.94 -5.41 6.51
CA TYR A 102 12.15 -5.30 5.69
C TYR A 102 12.32 -3.88 5.15
N SER A 103 13.51 -3.28 5.36
CA SER A 103 13.88 -1.98 4.79
C SER A 103 14.36 -2.16 3.36
N GLN A 104 13.41 -2.34 2.44
CA GLN A 104 13.69 -2.50 1.00
C GLN A 104 12.47 -2.13 0.15
N GLY A 105 12.72 -1.90 -1.14
CA GLY A 105 11.64 -1.74 -2.12
C GLY A 105 11.03 -3.08 -2.54
N TRP A 106 9.75 -3.05 -2.89
CA TRP A 106 9.02 -4.26 -3.33
C TRP A 106 9.44 -4.78 -4.71
N MET A 107 10.11 -3.96 -5.53
CA MET A 107 10.63 -4.40 -6.83
C MET A 107 11.70 -5.50 -6.68
N ASP A 108 12.44 -5.49 -5.56
CA ASP A 108 13.48 -6.47 -5.24
C ASP A 108 12.94 -7.74 -4.59
N TRP A 109 11.67 -7.74 -4.17
CA TRP A 109 11.02 -8.92 -3.58
C TRP A 109 10.73 -9.98 -4.65
N GLN A 110 11.07 -11.24 -4.35
CA GLN A 110 10.93 -12.35 -5.32
C GLN A 110 10.04 -13.49 -4.81
N THR A 111 9.73 -13.51 -3.52
CA THR A 111 8.96 -14.62 -2.92
C THR A 111 7.47 -14.44 -3.19
N PRO A 112 6.79 -15.40 -3.87
CA PRO A 112 5.35 -15.34 -4.05
C PRO A 112 4.62 -15.49 -2.71
N VAL A 113 3.52 -14.75 -2.57
CA VAL A 113 2.63 -14.72 -1.39
C VAL A 113 1.18 -14.94 -1.81
N ASP A 114 0.27 -15.14 -0.85
CA ASP A 114 -1.16 -15.25 -1.18
C ASP A 114 -1.74 -13.89 -1.59
N TRP A 115 -1.49 -12.85 -0.82
CA TRP A 115 -2.06 -11.53 -0.99
C TRP A 115 -0.96 -10.46 -1.05
N VAL A 116 -1.06 -9.56 -2.01
CA VAL A 116 -0.20 -8.35 -2.09
C VAL A 116 -1.05 -7.12 -1.88
N LEU A 117 -0.65 -6.28 -0.95
CA LEU A 117 -1.35 -5.06 -0.58
C LEU A 117 -0.46 -3.84 -0.76
N CYS A 118 -1.06 -2.71 -1.14
CA CYS A 118 -0.37 -1.44 -1.24
C CYS A 118 -1.34 -0.30 -0.89
N SER A 119 -1.22 0.25 0.32
CA SER A 119 -2.09 1.33 0.79
C SER A 119 -1.37 2.67 0.73
N GLY A 120 -1.74 3.52 -0.24
CA GLY A 120 -1.29 4.90 -0.34
C GLY A 120 0.13 5.11 -0.89
N ALA A 121 0.97 4.08 -1.01
CA ALA A 121 2.37 4.23 -1.38
C ALA A 121 2.59 4.61 -2.87
N LEU A 122 1.58 4.48 -3.74
CA LEU A 122 1.66 4.88 -5.15
C LEU A 122 1.16 6.30 -5.44
N ASN A 123 0.76 7.06 -4.41
CA ASN A 123 0.12 8.35 -4.60
C ASN A 123 1.09 9.55 -4.73
N LEU A 124 2.36 9.41 -4.37
CA LEU A 124 3.34 10.49 -4.61
C LEU A 124 3.54 10.71 -6.11
N LYS A 125 3.61 11.99 -6.53
CA LYS A 125 3.78 12.35 -7.95
C LYS A 125 5.04 11.74 -8.54
N GLN A 126 4.87 11.16 -9.73
CA GLN A 126 5.92 10.61 -10.59
C GLN A 126 5.92 11.36 -11.93
N LEU A 127 7.00 11.28 -12.71
CA LEU A 127 7.11 11.89 -14.04
C LEU A 127 6.01 11.37 -14.98
N ASP A 128 5.81 10.04 -15.01
CA ASP A 128 4.71 9.40 -15.72
C ASP A 128 3.95 8.50 -14.74
N PRO A 129 2.92 9.06 -14.06
CA PRO A 129 2.23 8.36 -13.00
C PRO A 129 1.49 7.11 -13.47
N TYR A 130 0.98 7.10 -14.70
CA TYR A 130 0.25 5.94 -15.22
C TYR A 130 1.18 4.81 -15.68
N GLN A 131 2.30 5.13 -16.31
CA GLN A 131 3.33 4.14 -16.65
C GLN A 131 3.96 3.55 -15.37
N TYR A 132 4.18 4.38 -14.36
CA TYR A 132 4.63 3.94 -13.04
C TYR A 132 3.65 2.92 -12.45
N VAL A 133 2.36 3.26 -12.36
CA VAL A 133 1.32 2.35 -11.85
C VAL A 133 1.27 1.04 -12.64
N GLU A 134 1.29 1.08 -13.97
CA GLU A 134 1.28 -0.13 -14.79
C GLU A 134 2.44 -1.08 -14.42
N THR A 135 3.62 -0.53 -14.22
CA THR A 135 4.80 -1.30 -13.81
C THR A 135 4.61 -1.94 -12.43
N GLN A 136 4.08 -1.16 -11.45
CA GLN A 136 3.85 -1.66 -10.11
C GLN A 136 2.77 -2.76 -10.09
N LEU A 137 1.65 -2.57 -10.78
CA LEU A 137 0.57 -3.56 -10.84
C LEU A 137 1.03 -4.89 -11.45
N LYS A 138 1.86 -4.86 -12.52
CA LYS A 138 2.48 -6.06 -13.10
C LYS A 138 3.36 -6.78 -12.07
N LYS A 139 4.18 -6.03 -11.32
CA LYS A 139 5.02 -6.60 -10.26
C LYS A 139 4.18 -7.22 -9.16
N PHE A 140 3.17 -6.51 -8.64
CA PHE A 140 2.32 -7.01 -7.57
C PHE A 140 1.59 -8.29 -7.97
N LEU A 141 0.98 -8.31 -9.17
CA LEU A 141 0.29 -9.50 -9.65
C LEU A 141 1.23 -10.69 -9.86
N SER A 142 2.48 -10.45 -10.30
CA SER A 142 3.48 -11.52 -10.45
C SER A 142 3.87 -12.19 -9.12
N LEU A 143 3.65 -11.52 -8.00
CA LEU A 143 3.93 -12.03 -6.66
C LEU A 143 2.72 -12.67 -5.99
N ALA A 144 1.50 -12.32 -6.42
CA ALA A 144 0.27 -12.73 -5.77
C ALA A 144 -0.23 -14.09 -6.30
N ARG A 145 -0.53 -15.02 -5.41
CA ARG A 145 -1.18 -16.30 -5.75
C ARG A 145 -2.70 -16.19 -5.79
N LYS A 146 -3.30 -15.31 -4.97
CA LYS A 146 -4.76 -15.17 -4.82
C LYS A 146 -5.25 -13.80 -5.28
N GLY A 147 -4.54 -12.72 -4.94
CA GLY A 147 -4.94 -11.39 -5.40
C GLY A 147 -4.11 -10.24 -4.84
N VAL A 148 -4.40 -9.07 -5.38
CA VAL A 148 -3.75 -7.79 -5.10
C VAL A 148 -4.81 -6.76 -4.73
N ALA A 149 -4.56 -5.92 -3.72
CA ALA A 149 -5.37 -4.74 -3.44
C ALA A 149 -4.48 -3.49 -3.40
N VAL A 150 -4.86 -2.46 -4.15
CA VAL A 150 -4.12 -1.19 -4.22
C VAL A 150 -5.07 -0.03 -4.05
N ASN A 151 -4.72 0.88 -3.15
CA ASN A 151 -5.46 2.10 -2.90
C ASN A 151 -4.87 3.29 -3.66
N PHE A 152 -5.74 4.13 -4.20
CA PHE A 152 -5.40 5.33 -4.94
C PHE A 152 -6.20 6.54 -4.46
N LEU A 153 -5.60 7.73 -4.50
CA LEU A 153 -6.33 8.99 -4.40
C LEU A 153 -7.10 9.23 -5.70
N SER A 154 -8.38 9.58 -5.57
CA SER A 154 -9.29 9.82 -6.68
C SER A 154 -9.37 11.29 -7.07
N ARG A 155 -9.33 11.58 -8.37
CA ARG A 155 -9.59 12.91 -8.92
C ARG A 155 -11.05 13.40 -8.77
N HIS A 156 -11.96 12.52 -8.34
CA HIS A 156 -13.38 12.86 -8.17
C HIS A 156 -13.70 13.48 -6.81
N GLY A 157 -12.76 13.45 -5.84
CA GLY A 157 -12.90 14.13 -4.57
C GLY A 157 -12.18 15.47 -4.53
N GLU A 158 -12.46 16.26 -3.48
CA GLU A 158 -11.69 17.48 -3.21
C GLU A 158 -10.25 17.14 -2.82
N PRO A 159 -9.25 17.72 -3.50
CA PRO A 159 -7.86 17.50 -3.14
C PRO A 159 -7.56 18.02 -1.73
N GLN A 160 -6.96 17.18 -0.90
CA GLN A 160 -6.49 17.52 0.45
C GLN A 160 -4.95 17.58 0.49
N ASP A 161 -4.36 18.29 -0.48
CA ASP A 161 -2.93 18.33 -0.72
C ASP A 161 -2.52 19.76 -1.11
N PRO A 162 -2.36 20.67 -0.10
CA PRO A 162 -2.02 22.06 -0.36
C PRO A 162 -0.66 22.23 -1.06
N ASP A 163 0.27 21.30 -0.85
CA ASP A 163 1.61 21.33 -1.44
C ASP A 163 1.68 20.62 -2.80
N GLN A 164 0.57 20.04 -3.23
CA GLN A 164 0.43 19.34 -4.51
C GLN A 164 1.47 18.22 -4.72
N LEU A 165 1.81 17.52 -3.66
CA LEU A 165 2.81 16.44 -3.67
C LEU A 165 2.24 15.11 -4.16
N PHE A 166 0.89 14.95 -4.04
CA PHE A 166 0.20 13.72 -4.42
C PHE A 166 -0.41 13.83 -5.81
N TYR A 167 -0.55 12.68 -6.45
CA TYR A 167 -1.25 12.52 -7.71
C TYR A 167 -2.63 11.92 -7.48
N TYR A 168 -3.67 12.57 -8.02
CA TYR A 168 -5.06 12.13 -7.95
C TYR A 168 -5.42 11.44 -9.27
N TYR A 169 -5.61 10.14 -9.20
CA TYR A 169 -5.81 9.29 -10.37
C TYR A 169 -7.23 9.34 -10.90
N ASP A 170 -7.38 9.16 -12.23
CA ASP A 170 -8.64 8.88 -12.89
C ASP A 170 -8.94 7.37 -12.74
N PRO A 171 -10.02 6.96 -12.04
CA PRO A 171 -10.36 5.56 -11.87
C PRO A 171 -10.56 4.81 -13.20
N ASN A 172 -11.07 5.50 -14.25
CA ASN A 172 -11.27 4.88 -15.56
C ASN A 172 -9.92 4.52 -16.21
N LYS A 173 -8.94 5.42 -16.14
CA LYS A 173 -7.59 5.15 -16.67
C LYS A 173 -6.88 4.06 -15.88
N ILE A 174 -7.09 3.99 -14.57
CA ILE A 174 -6.53 2.90 -13.75
C ILE A 174 -7.18 1.56 -14.13
N LEU A 175 -8.49 1.51 -14.38
CA LEU A 175 -9.16 0.31 -14.91
C LEU A 175 -8.63 -0.11 -16.28
N GLU A 176 -8.41 0.82 -17.20
CA GLU A 176 -7.81 0.52 -18.51
C GLU A 176 -6.42 -0.11 -18.37
N ILE A 177 -5.60 0.40 -17.43
CA ILE A 177 -4.29 -0.17 -17.12
C ILE A 177 -4.43 -1.55 -16.48
N ALA A 178 -5.35 -1.71 -15.54
CA ALA A 178 -5.58 -2.98 -14.85
C ALA A 178 -5.96 -4.09 -15.83
N PHE A 179 -6.83 -3.81 -16.82
CA PHE A 179 -7.22 -4.77 -17.86
C PHE A 179 -6.08 -5.16 -18.82
N LYS A 180 -4.99 -4.38 -18.90
CA LYS A 180 -3.77 -4.81 -19.61
C LYS A 180 -2.94 -5.80 -18.79
N VAL A 181 -3.16 -5.86 -17.47
CA VAL A 181 -2.40 -6.71 -16.53
C VAL A 181 -3.13 -8.03 -16.29
N THR A 182 -4.47 -7.99 -16.08
CA THR A 182 -5.33 -9.16 -15.91
C THR A 182 -6.76 -8.84 -16.33
N PRO A 183 -7.54 -9.83 -16.85
CA PRO A 183 -8.97 -9.63 -17.11
C PRO A 183 -9.84 -9.66 -15.84
N HIS A 184 -9.30 -10.10 -14.69
CA HIS A 184 -10.04 -10.27 -13.44
C HIS A 184 -9.80 -9.08 -12.51
N VAL A 185 -10.67 -8.07 -12.60
CA VAL A 185 -10.53 -6.76 -11.93
C VAL A 185 -11.82 -6.40 -11.20
N ALA A 186 -11.70 -5.83 -10.01
CA ALA A 186 -12.77 -5.10 -9.35
C ALA A 186 -12.26 -3.73 -8.88
N LEU A 187 -13.14 -2.74 -8.83
CA LEU A 187 -12.83 -1.41 -8.32
C LEU A 187 -13.94 -0.96 -7.39
N HIS A 188 -13.58 -0.48 -6.19
CA HIS A 188 -14.47 0.08 -5.20
C HIS A 188 -14.17 1.55 -4.98
N HIS A 189 -15.17 2.40 -5.19
CA HIS A 189 -15.12 3.85 -5.00
C HIS A 189 -16.35 4.36 -4.23
N ASP A 190 -16.77 3.58 -3.22
CA ASP A 190 -18.03 3.76 -2.49
C ASP A 190 -17.83 4.02 -0.99
N TYR A 191 -16.58 4.17 -0.52
CA TYR A 191 -16.25 4.33 0.89
C TYR A 191 -15.69 5.71 1.26
N LEU A 192 -15.02 6.39 0.35
CA LEU A 192 -14.54 7.77 0.47
C LEU A 192 -14.65 8.50 -0.88
N PRO A 193 -15.01 9.79 -0.90
CA PRO A 193 -15.19 10.52 -2.16
C PRO A 193 -13.88 10.75 -2.92
N ASN A 194 -12.76 10.81 -2.21
CA ASN A 194 -11.42 11.09 -2.74
C ASN A 194 -10.50 9.88 -2.78
N ASP A 195 -11.06 8.67 -2.71
CA ASP A 195 -10.28 7.43 -2.60
C ASP A 195 -10.97 6.27 -3.31
N PHE A 196 -10.19 5.38 -3.94
CA PHE A 196 -10.71 4.14 -4.47
C PHE A 196 -9.71 3.01 -4.31
N THR A 197 -10.21 1.79 -4.30
CA THR A 197 -9.41 0.57 -4.21
C THR A 197 -9.59 -0.27 -5.46
N LEU A 198 -8.48 -0.66 -6.06
CA LEU A 198 -8.40 -1.59 -7.17
C LEU A 198 -8.03 -2.98 -6.63
N PHE A 199 -8.77 -4.00 -7.09
CA PHE A 199 -8.45 -5.40 -6.87
C PHE A 199 -8.07 -6.07 -8.18
N LEU A 200 -7.00 -6.86 -8.16
CA LEU A 200 -6.54 -7.67 -9.28
C LEU A 200 -6.45 -9.13 -8.82
N TYR A 201 -6.90 -10.03 -9.66
CA TYR A 201 -6.80 -11.46 -9.39
C TYR A 201 -6.00 -12.14 -10.50
N PRO A 202 -5.14 -13.14 -10.15
CA PRO A 202 -4.50 -14.00 -11.13
C PRO A 202 -5.55 -14.72 -11.98
N GLY A 203 -5.18 -15.07 -13.22
CA GLY A 203 -6.02 -15.86 -14.12
C GLY A 203 -5.97 -17.35 -13.79
#